data_38d5eca9abf55ec4bcf79aeb5a616715
#
_entry.id   38d5eca9abf55ec4bcf79aeb5a616715
#
_cell.length_a   1.000
_cell.length_b   1.000
_cell.length_c   1.000
_cell.angle_alpha   90.00
_cell.angle_beta   90.00
_cell.angle_gamma   90.00
#
_symmetry.space_group_name_H-M   'P 1'
#
loop_
_entity.id
_entity.type
_entity.pdbx_description
1 polymer ?
#
loop_
_entity_poly.entity_id
_entity_poly.type
_entity_poly.pdbx_seq_one_letter_code
_entity_poly.pdbx_strand_id
1 'polypeptide(L)'
;NTSESYGKIVGYFIATACGGAVLSIAIFAVLSLATGTGLGFIEALEGSGKVINWLTIPTVLAHFIHAMGANIDGPSFASALVGARHICSLIMGILIIPIWIHYRKTPLAALRGLALSFLVLCLFNSLAFPWYYSWILVFVGALALNRTSLRIIAALCSWNCFTVLPNGVIALYNYFWVIAAIVIGVIVYRYLGKEETTSSADLERHCLRTPHNFTS
;
A
#
# COMPACT_ATOMS: atom_id res chain seq x y z
N ASN A 1 11.98 27.04 -24.31
CA ASN A 1 12.94 26.49 -23.33
C ASN A 1 12.35 25.55 -22.29
N THR A 2 11.13 25.03 -22.51
CA THR A 2 10.50 24.03 -21.62
C THR A 2 11.16 22.65 -21.73
N SER A 3 11.63 22.24 -22.90
CA SER A 3 12.30 20.94 -23.12
C SER A 3 13.64 20.81 -22.40
N GLU A 4 14.44 21.88 -22.34
CA GLU A 4 15.71 21.88 -21.60
C GLU A 4 15.49 21.76 -20.09
N SER A 5 14.44 22.34 -19.56
CA SER A 5 14.04 22.20 -18.16
C SER A 5 13.62 20.77 -17.82
N TYR A 6 12.88 20.10 -18.71
CA TYR A 6 12.48 18.70 -18.50
C TYR A 6 13.69 17.75 -18.48
N GLY A 7 14.65 17.93 -19.39
CA GLY A 7 15.86 17.11 -19.43
C GLY A 7 16.67 17.18 -18.14
N LYS A 8 16.83 18.39 -17.58
CA LYS A 8 17.51 18.60 -16.29
C LYS A 8 16.79 17.92 -15.14
N ILE A 9 15.46 18.02 -15.09
CA ILE A 9 14.64 17.41 -14.03
C ILE A 9 14.73 15.87 -14.07
N VAL A 10 14.62 15.27 -15.26
CA VAL A 10 14.78 13.82 -15.43
C VAL A 10 16.20 13.40 -15.07
N GLY A 11 17.21 14.17 -15.45
CA GLY A 11 18.61 13.92 -15.05
C GLY A 11 18.79 13.92 -13.54
N TYR A 12 18.25 14.91 -12.83
CA TYR A 12 18.28 14.95 -11.35
C TYR A 12 17.56 13.76 -10.72
N PHE A 13 16.40 13.37 -11.25
CA PHE A 13 15.69 12.21 -10.76
C PHE A 13 16.51 10.93 -10.91
N ILE A 14 17.05 10.69 -12.10
CA ILE A 14 17.89 9.51 -12.34
C ILE A 14 19.12 9.53 -11.46
N ALA A 15 19.82 10.66 -11.36
CA ALA A 15 21.00 10.79 -10.53
C ALA A 15 20.70 10.53 -9.04
N THR A 16 19.59 11.07 -8.53
CA THR A 16 19.16 10.86 -7.14
C THR A 16 18.74 9.40 -6.90
N ALA A 17 18.00 8.79 -7.83
CA ALA A 17 17.58 7.39 -7.73
C ALA A 17 18.79 6.43 -7.79
N CYS A 18 19.70 6.64 -8.73
CA CYS A 18 20.94 5.87 -8.82
C CYS A 18 21.85 6.07 -7.61
N GLY A 19 22.01 7.31 -7.14
CA GLY A 19 22.80 7.63 -5.95
C GLY A 19 22.22 6.98 -4.70
N GLY A 20 20.89 7.02 -4.52
CA GLY A 20 20.20 6.32 -3.44
C GLY A 20 20.37 4.80 -3.50
N ALA A 21 20.24 4.20 -4.68
CA ALA A 21 20.46 2.76 -4.88
C ALA A 21 21.91 2.37 -4.54
N VAL A 22 22.89 3.08 -5.06
CA VAL A 22 24.33 2.83 -4.77
C VAL A 22 24.62 2.96 -3.28
N LEU A 23 24.11 4.02 -2.63
CA LEU A 23 24.28 4.21 -1.20
C LEU A 23 23.65 3.06 -0.40
N SER A 24 22.45 2.64 -0.74
CA SER A 24 21.78 1.52 -0.08
C SER A 24 22.58 0.23 -0.24
N ILE A 25 23.03 -0.10 -1.44
CA ILE A 25 23.86 -1.28 -1.70
C ILE A 25 25.16 -1.21 -0.90
N ALA A 26 25.83 -0.03 -0.85
CA ALA A 26 27.04 0.15 -0.09
C ALA A 26 26.83 -0.07 1.42
N ILE A 27 25.74 0.46 1.99
CA ILE A 27 25.38 0.25 3.40
C ILE A 27 25.15 -1.23 3.68
N PHE A 28 24.36 -1.92 2.84
CA PHE A 28 24.12 -3.35 3.00
C PHE A 28 25.38 -4.17 2.86
N ALA A 29 26.27 -3.85 1.91
CA ALA A 29 27.55 -4.52 1.75
C ALA A 29 28.46 -4.35 2.98
N VAL A 30 28.58 -3.12 3.51
CA VAL A 30 29.38 -2.84 4.71
C VAL A 30 28.84 -3.57 5.92
N LEU A 31 27.52 -3.53 6.16
CA LEU A 31 26.88 -4.25 7.26
C LEU A 31 27.07 -5.77 7.12
N SER A 32 26.92 -6.29 5.93
CA SER A 32 27.08 -7.71 5.63
C SER A 32 28.52 -8.21 5.88
N LEU A 33 29.51 -7.42 5.50
CA LEU A 33 30.90 -7.70 5.77
C LEU A 33 31.22 -7.59 7.27
N ALA A 34 30.71 -6.55 7.94
CA ALA A 34 30.94 -6.33 9.37
C ALA A 34 30.30 -7.44 10.26
N THR A 35 29.18 -8.01 9.83
CA THR A 35 28.51 -9.10 10.55
C THR A 35 28.99 -10.49 10.14
N GLY A 36 29.86 -10.60 9.14
CA GLY A 36 30.36 -11.89 8.65
C GLY A 36 29.33 -12.71 7.86
N THR A 37 28.15 -12.14 7.54
CA THR A 37 27.08 -12.83 6.79
C THR A 37 27.35 -12.90 5.28
N GLY A 38 28.41 -12.24 4.79
CA GLY A 38 28.77 -12.20 3.38
C GLY A 38 27.65 -11.63 2.52
N LEU A 39 27.38 -12.22 1.37
CA LEU A 39 26.29 -11.81 0.47
C LEU A 39 24.96 -12.55 0.73
N GLY A 40 24.80 -13.18 1.88
CA GLY A 40 23.60 -13.95 2.24
C GLY A 40 22.29 -13.14 2.18
N PHE A 41 22.34 -11.80 2.24
CA PHE A 41 21.18 -10.96 2.03
C PHE A 41 20.60 -11.06 0.61
N ILE A 42 21.42 -11.37 -0.41
CA ILE A 42 20.96 -11.58 -1.79
C ILE A 42 20.10 -12.84 -1.86
N GLU A 43 20.55 -13.94 -1.24
CA GLU A 43 19.78 -15.18 -1.17
C GLU A 43 18.46 -14.99 -0.40
N ALA A 44 18.48 -14.19 0.68
CA ALA A 44 17.27 -13.84 1.42
C ALA A 44 16.28 -13.02 0.57
N LEU A 45 16.77 -12.09 -0.26
CA LEU A 45 15.94 -11.33 -1.20
C LEU A 45 15.34 -12.24 -2.28
N GLU A 46 16.12 -13.14 -2.87
CA GLU A 46 15.63 -14.13 -3.84
C GLU A 46 14.61 -15.07 -3.20
N GLY A 47 14.88 -15.52 -1.96
CA GLY A 47 13.96 -16.35 -1.19
C GLY A 47 12.61 -15.68 -0.94
N SER A 48 12.60 -14.37 -0.68
CA SER A 48 11.38 -13.59 -0.49
C SER A 48 10.49 -13.56 -1.74
N GLY A 49 11.08 -13.61 -2.93
CA GLY A 49 10.36 -13.69 -4.19
C GLY A 49 9.56 -15.00 -4.39
N LYS A 50 9.85 -16.05 -3.61
CA LYS A 50 9.11 -17.33 -3.66
C LYS A 50 7.83 -17.30 -2.84
N VAL A 51 7.66 -16.33 -1.95
CA VAL A 51 6.47 -16.22 -1.10
C VAL A 51 5.26 -15.86 -1.94
N ILE A 52 4.17 -16.60 -1.75
CA ILE A 52 2.88 -16.36 -2.40
C ILE A 52 1.98 -15.69 -1.36
N ASN A 53 1.50 -14.50 -1.69
CA ASN A 53 0.66 -13.71 -0.77
C ASN A 53 -0.58 -13.16 -1.49
N TRP A 54 -1.76 -13.49 -0.97
CA TRP A 54 -3.06 -13.04 -1.48
C TRP A 54 -3.31 -11.53 -1.40
N LEU A 55 -2.49 -10.80 -0.66
CA LEU A 55 -2.62 -9.34 -0.52
C LEU A 55 -2.04 -8.56 -1.70
N THR A 56 -1.56 -9.25 -2.74
CA THR A 56 -0.96 -8.61 -3.92
C THR A 56 -1.73 -8.94 -5.19
N ILE A 57 -1.86 -7.98 -6.08
CA ILE A 57 -2.53 -8.14 -7.39
C ILE A 57 -1.90 -9.25 -8.23
N PRO A 58 -0.55 -9.42 -8.30
CA PRO A 58 0.06 -10.51 -9.06
C PRO A 58 -0.44 -11.88 -8.64
N THR A 59 -0.60 -12.13 -7.33
CA THR A 59 -1.08 -13.42 -6.84
C THR A 59 -2.54 -13.65 -7.19
N VAL A 60 -3.40 -12.65 -7.00
CA VAL A 60 -4.82 -12.72 -7.37
C VAL A 60 -4.98 -12.96 -8.88
N LEU A 61 -4.21 -12.23 -9.69
CA LEU A 61 -4.23 -12.37 -11.15
C LEU A 61 -3.77 -13.78 -11.59
N ALA A 62 -2.73 -14.32 -10.94
CA ALA A 62 -2.25 -15.68 -11.24
C ALA A 62 -3.30 -16.74 -10.94
N HIS A 63 -4.02 -16.64 -9.82
CA HIS A 63 -5.14 -17.54 -9.50
C HIS A 63 -6.27 -17.43 -10.52
N PHE A 64 -6.60 -16.21 -10.94
CA PHE A 64 -7.63 -15.99 -11.94
C PHE A 64 -7.23 -16.60 -13.30
N ILE A 65 -6.01 -16.35 -13.78
CA ILE A 65 -5.50 -16.91 -15.05
C ILE A 65 -5.49 -18.44 -14.98
N HIS A 66 -5.00 -19.02 -13.90
CA HIS A 66 -4.96 -20.47 -13.72
C HIS A 66 -6.36 -21.07 -13.69
N ALA A 67 -7.31 -20.47 -12.97
CA ALA A 67 -8.68 -20.94 -12.91
C ALA A 67 -9.38 -20.88 -14.27
N MET A 68 -9.17 -19.83 -15.06
CA MET A 68 -9.72 -19.73 -16.43
C MET A 68 -9.09 -20.75 -17.38
N GLY A 69 -7.82 -21.08 -17.19
CA GLY A 69 -7.08 -22.03 -18.02
C GLY A 69 -7.32 -23.50 -17.66
N ALA A 70 -7.93 -23.79 -16.51
CA ALA A 70 -8.08 -25.16 -15.99
C ALA A 70 -8.82 -26.12 -16.93
N ASN A 71 -9.72 -25.61 -17.79
CA ASN A 71 -10.53 -26.41 -18.71
C ASN A 71 -9.94 -26.50 -20.14
N ILE A 72 -8.81 -25.84 -20.41
CA ILE A 72 -8.25 -25.69 -21.77
C ILE A 72 -6.72 -25.91 -21.82
N ASP A 73 -6.18 -26.84 -21.02
CA ASP A 73 -4.74 -27.07 -20.90
C ASP A 73 -3.91 -25.76 -20.73
N GLY A 74 -4.48 -24.83 -19.96
CA GLY A 74 -3.88 -23.53 -19.70
C GLY A 74 -2.60 -23.59 -18.84
N PRO A 75 -1.98 -22.45 -18.58
CA PRO A 75 -0.71 -22.38 -17.87
C PRO A 75 -0.84 -22.93 -16.43
N SER A 76 0.21 -23.60 -15.96
CA SER A 76 0.30 -23.97 -14.54
C SER A 76 0.27 -22.72 -13.65
N PHE A 77 -0.19 -22.85 -12.39
CA PHE A 77 -0.21 -21.73 -11.46
C PHE A 77 1.17 -21.06 -11.34
N ALA A 78 2.26 -21.84 -11.33
CA ALA A 78 3.60 -21.30 -11.24
C ALA A 78 3.97 -20.41 -12.44
N SER A 79 3.65 -20.83 -13.67
CA SER A 79 3.91 -20.03 -14.87
C SER A 79 3.00 -18.81 -14.94
N ALA A 80 1.73 -18.94 -14.58
CA ALA A 80 0.80 -17.83 -14.47
C ALA A 80 1.28 -16.77 -13.45
N LEU A 81 1.82 -17.21 -12.30
CA LEU A 81 2.35 -16.32 -11.27
C LEU A 81 3.59 -15.56 -11.76
N VAL A 82 4.51 -16.22 -12.44
CA VAL A 82 5.68 -15.54 -13.02
C VAL A 82 5.24 -14.49 -14.04
N GLY A 83 4.36 -14.83 -14.97
CA GLY A 83 3.81 -13.89 -15.94
C GLY A 83 3.10 -12.70 -15.29
N ALA A 84 2.23 -12.97 -14.31
CA ALA A 84 1.50 -11.94 -13.57
C ALA A 84 2.46 -10.98 -12.82
N ARG A 85 3.53 -11.49 -12.22
CA ARG A 85 4.56 -10.67 -11.54
C ARG A 85 5.28 -9.74 -12.51
N HIS A 86 5.67 -10.22 -13.68
CA HIS A 86 6.30 -9.39 -14.70
C HIS A 86 5.37 -8.28 -15.19
N ILE A 87 4.13 -8.61 -15.53
CA ILE A 87 3.12 -7.64 -15.97
C ILE A 87 2.86 -6.60 -14.89
N CYS A 88 2.65 -7.03 -13.66
CA CYS A 88 2.40 -6.13 -12.54
C CYS A 88 3.59 -5.23 -12.22
N SER A 89 4.83 -5.72 -12.33
CA SER A 89 6.04 -4.90 -12.16
C SER A 89 6.15 -3.83 -13.24
N LEU A 90 5.79 -4.15 -14.47
CA LEU A 90 5.75 -3.18 -15.58
C LEU A 90 4.67 -2.12 -15.33
N ILE A 91 3.45 -2.53 -14.97
CA ILE A 91 2.34 -1.62 -14.62
C ILE A 91 2.74 -0.72 -13.45
N MET A 92 3.38 -1.27 -12.41
CA MET A 92 3.88 -0.51 -11.26
C MET A 92 4.84 0.60 -11.71
N GLY A 93 5.81 0.31 -12.55
CA GLY A 93 6.73 1.30 -13.10
C GLY A 93 5.99 2.39 -13.91
N ILE A 94 5.04 1.99 -14.77
CA ILE A 94 4.22 2.92 -15.56
C ILE A 94 3.37 3.83 -14.67
N LEU A 95 2.83 3.34 -13.55
CA LEU A 95 2.00 4.12 -12.64
C LEU A 95 2.82 5.09 -11.78
N ILE A 96 4.02 4.71 -11.35
CA ILE A 96 4.86 5.57 -10.50
C ILE A 96 5.33 6.82 -11.25
N ILE A 97 5.62 6.73 -12.53
CA ILE A 97 6.09 7.87 -13.34
C ILE A 97 5.09 9.03 -13.35
N PRO A 98 3.80 8.85 -13.74
CA PRO A 98 2.83 9.95 -13.74
C PRO A 98 2.52 10.45 -12.32
N ILE A 99 2.51 9.58 -11.31
CA ILE A 99 2.37 10.00 -9.91
C ILE A 99 3.49 10.98 -9.56
N TRP A 100 4.74 10.61 -9.82
CA TRP A 100 5.89 11.48 -9.56
C TRP A 100 5.80 12.80 -10.34
N ILE A 101 5.48 12.78 -11.63
CA ILE A 101 5.37 13.99 -12.45
C ILE A 101 4.30 14.93 -11.91
N HIS A 102 3.14 14.38 -11.51
CA HIS A 102 1.99 15.17 -11.08
C HIS A 102 2.21 15.78 -9.69
N TYR A 103 2.76 15.01 -8.75
CA TYR A 103 2.81 15.39 -7.34
C TYR A 103 4.11 16.06 -6.88
N ARG A 104 5.12 16.22 -7.72
CA ARG A 104 6.44 16.81 -7.34
C ARG A 104 6.46 18.33 -7.11
N LYS A 105 5.36 19.05 -7.37
CA LYS A 105 5.34 20.52 -7.46
C LYS A 105 5.47 21.21 -6.10
N THR A 106 4.94 20.64 -5.04
CA THR A 106 4.99 21.19 -3.67
C THR A 106 5.30 20.10 -2.66
N PRO A 107 5.87 20.44 -1.47
CA PRO A 107 6.16 19.42 -0.44
C PRO A 107 4.94 18.61 -0.02
N LEU A 108 3.78 19.25 0.16
CA LEU A 108 2.53 18.57 0.52
C LEU A 108 2.04 17.66 -0.61
N ALA A 109 2.12 18.11 -1.86
CA ALA A 109 1.82 17.26 -3.01
C ALA A 109 2.80 16.08 -3.09
N ALA A 110 4.10 16.31 -2.86
CA ALA A 110 5.09 15.23 -2.86
C ALA A 110 4.79 14.15 -1.81
N LEU A 111 4.34 14.52 -0.60
CA LEU A 111 3.90 13.56 0.41
C LEU A 111 2.69 12.73 -0.06
N ARG A 112 1.74 13.36 -0.75
CA ARG A 112 0.59 12.65 -1.38
C ARG A 112 1.06 11.69 -2.47
N GLY A 113 1.96 12.14 -3.33
CA GLY A 113 2.57 11.31 -4.37
C GLY A 113 3.32 10.11 -3.78
N LEU A 114 4.03 10.32 -2.67
CA LEU A 114 4.73 9.26 -1.96
C LEU A 114 3.77 8.22 -1.37
N ALA A 115 2.68 8.67 -0.72
CA ALA A 115 1.63 7.77 -0.21
C ALA A 115 1.02 6.90 -1.33
N LEU A 116 0.72 7.50 -2.48
CA LEU A 116 0.19 6.79 -3.65
C LEU A 116 1.23 5.82 -4.24
N SER A 117 2.50 6.20 -4.28
CA SER A 117 3.58 5.33 -4.74
C SER A 117 3.76 4.12 -3.82
N PHE A 118 3.67 4.29 -2.50
CA PHE A 118 3.68 3.17 -1.56
C PHE A 118 2.46 2.26 -1.72
N LEU A 119 1.28 2.83 -1.99
CA LEU A 119 0.09 2.03 -2.28
C LEU A 119 0.29 1.17 -3.54
N VAL A 120 0.79 1.78 -4.61
CA VAL A 120 1.11 1.07 -5.87
C VAL A 120 2.15 -0.02 -5.63
N LEU A 121 3.22 0.27 -4.87
CA LEU A 121 4.21 -0.73 -4.47
C LEU A 121 3.57 -1.90 -3.71
N CYS A 122 2.76 -1.65 -2.69
CA CYS A 122 2.13 -2.71 -1.91
C CYS A 122 1.19 -3.59 -2.76
N LEU A 123 0.44 -2.99 -3.68
CA LEU A 123 -0.53 -3.72 -4.50
C LEU A 123 0.10 -4.50 -5.64
N PHE A 124 1.09 -3.94 -6.33
CA PHE A 124 1.65 -4.50 -7.56
C PHE A 124 2.98 -5.24 -7.36
N ASN A 125 3.61 -5.14 -6.19
CA ASN A 125 4.81 -5.92 -5.90
C ASN A 125 4.47 -7.42 -5.75
N SER A 126 5.44 -8.25 -6.02
CA SER A 126 5.31 -9.71 -5.88
C SER A 126 5.12 -10.18 -4.44
N LEU A 127 5.55 -9.37 -3.49
CA LEU A 127 5.42 -9.64 -2.05
C LEU A 127 4.99 -8.38 -1.32
N ALA A 128 3.85 -8.44 -0.61
CA ALA A 128 3.45 -7.42 0.35
C ALA A 128 2.82 -8.10 1.57
N PHE A 129 3.47 -7.95 2.71
CA PHE A 129 2.91 -8.36 3.99
C PHE A 129 1.94 -7.29 4.53
N PRO A 130 1.03 -7.65 5.44
CA PRO A 130 0.06 -6.71 6.02
C PRO A 130 0.70 -5.45 6.59
N TRP A 131 1.85 -5.56 7.23
CA TRP A 131 2.57 -4.42 7.81
C TRP A 131 3.17 -3.46 6.75
N TYR A 132 3.34 -3.85 5.50
CA TYR A 132 3.76 -2.93 4.44
C TYR A 132 2.70 -1.86 4.17
N TYR A 133 1.43 -2.19 4.32
CA TYR A 133 0.33 -1.23 4.18
C TYR A 133 0.36 -0.15 5.27
N SER A 134 1.00 -0.40 6.43
CA SER A 134 1.19 0.62 7.46
C SER A 134 2.08 1.78 7.01
N TRP A 135 2.96 1.57 6.02
CA TRP A 135 3.79 2.64 5.45
C TRP A 135 2.93 3.75 4.82
N ILE A 136 1.78 3.39 4.24
CA ILE A 136 0.85 4.35 3.66
C ILE A 136 0.20 5.19 4.76
N LEU A 137 -0.06 4.60 5.93
CA LEU A 137 -0.73 5.28 7.04
C LEU A 137 0.07 6.45 7.60
N VAL A 138 1.40 6.41 7.50
CA VAL A 138 2.28 7.53 7.90
C VAL A 138 1.92 8.81 7.14
N PHE A 139 1.42 8.69 5.92
CA PHE A 139 1.09 9.83 5.07
C PHE A 139 -0.39 10.24 5.12
N VAL A 140 -1.24 9.50 5.86
CA VAL A 140 -2.70 9.76 5.93
C VAL A 140 -3.01 11.19 6.35
N GLY A 141 -2.26 11.74 7.33
CA GLY A 141 -2.41 13.12 7.76
C GLY A 141 -2.14 14.16 6.66
N ALA A 142 -1.24 13.86 5.71
CA ALA A 142 -0.93 14.73 4.57
C ALA A 142 -1.95 14.64 3.44
N LEU A 143 -2.79 13.60 3.42
CA LEU A 143 -3.75 13.34 2.33
C LEU A 143 -4.98 14.24 2.39
N ALA A 144 -5.23 14.95 3.51
CA ALA A 144 -6.43 15.77 3.75
C ALA A 144 -7.72 15.01 3.37
N LEU A 145 -7.86 13.80 3.90
CA LEU A 145 -8.95 12.88 3.58
C LEU A 145 -10.26 13.33 4.23
N ASN A 146 -11.36 13.10 3.52
CA ASN A 146 -12.68 13.28 4.09
C ASN A 146 -13.01 12.16 5.11
N ARG A 147 -14.03 12.37 5.92
CA ARG A 147 -14.43 11.43 6.99
C ARG A 147 -14.75 10.04 6.46
N THR A 148 -15.42 9.94 5.30
CA THR A 148 -15.73 8.65 4.67
C THR A 148 -14.47 7.89 4.30
N SER A 149 -13.47 8.56 3.73
CA SER A 149 -12.19 7.94 3.41
C SER A 149 -11.44 7.46 4.66
N LEU A 150 -11.47 8.24 5.75
CA LEU A 150 -10.89 7.82 7.02
C LEU A 150 -11.58 6.58 7.59
N ARG A 151 -12.91 6.50 7.52
CA ARG A 151 -13.68 5.31 7.92
C ARG A 151 -13.31 4.09 7.09
N ILE A 152 -13.17 4.25 5.77
CA ILE A 152 -12.74 3.18 4.87
C ILE A 152 -11.33 2.71 5.24
N ILE A 153 -10.40 3.63 5.46
CA ILE A 153 -9.03 3.29 5.86
C ILE A 153 -9.02 2.54 7.19
N ALA A 154 -9.76 3.02 8.20
CA ALA A 154 -9.84 2.34 9.49
C ALA A 154 -10.42 0.92 9.36
N ALA A 155 -11.47 0.75 8.55
CA ALA A 155 -12.05 -0.56 8.25
C ALA A 155 -11.06 -1.49 7.55
N LEU A 156 -10.32 -0.99 6.55
CA LEU A 156 -9.28 -1.75 5.84
C LEU A 156 -8.10 -2.10 6.73
N CYS A 157 -7.68 -1.20 7.62
CA CYS A 157 -6.64 -1.48 8.61
C CYS A 157 -7.09 -2.59 9.57
N SER A 158 -8.31 -2.50 10.08
CA SER A 158 -8.87 -3.52 10.96
C SER A 158 -8.99 -4.87 10.26
N TRP A 159 -9.49 -4.90 9.02
CA TRP A 159 -9.51 -6.09 8.17
C TRP A 159 -8.11 -6.67 8.01
N ASN A 160 -7.13 -5.82 7.70
CA ASN A 160 -5.75 -6.24 7.44
C ASN A 160 -5.08 -6.87 8.69
N CYS A 161 -5.39 -6.39 9.90
CA CYS A 161 -4.90 -6.99 11.14
C CYS A 161 -5.35 -8.45 11.33
N PHE A 162 -6.48 -8.85 10.73
CA PHE A 162 -7.01 -10.21 10.81
C PHE A 162 -6.62 -11.09 9.62
N THR A 163 -5.82 -10.59 8.69
CA THR A 163 -5.35 -11.37 7.53
C THR A 163 -4.16 -12.28 7.86
N VAL A 164 -3.51 -12.06 8.99
CA VAL A 164 -2.36 -12.87 9.45
C VAL A 164 -2.63 -13.38 10.86
N LEU A 165 -2.39 -14.67 11.07
CA LEU A 165 -2.47 -15.31 12.37
C LEU A 165 -1.22 -15.00 13.22
N PRO A 166 -1.29 -15.12 14.56
CA PRO A 166 -0.15 -14.87 15.45
C PRO A 166 1.12 -15.69 15.14
N ASN A 167 0.95 -16.81 14.45
CA ASN A 167 2.06 -17.68 14.01
C ASN A 167 2.68 -17.24 12.66
N GLY A 168 2.25 -16.11 12.10
CA GLY A 168 2.74 -15.59 10.82
C GLY A 168 2.09 -16.21 9.58
N VAL A 169 1.17 -17.16 9.73
CA VAL A 169 0.46 -17.79 8.62
C VAL A 169 -0.62 -16.84 8.10
N ILE A 170 -0.77 -16.77 6.78
CA ILE A 170 -1.81 -15.97 6.14
C ILE A 170 -3.15 -16.65 6.34
N ALA A 171 -4.05 -15.95 7.04
CA ALA A 171 -5.39 -16.45 7.36
C ALA A 171 -6.32 -16.54 6.13
N LEU A 172 -6.01 -15.82 5.05
CA LEU A 172 -6.85 -15.72 3.84
C LEU A 172 -6.99 -17.03 3.05
N TYR A 173 -6.23 -18.06 3.37
CA TYR A 173 -6.41 -19.41 2.80
C TYR A 173 -7.59 -20.18 3.43
N ASN A 174 -8.19 -19.66 4.51
CA ASN A 174 -9.35 -20.25 5.16
C ASN A 174 -10.53 -19.30 5.04
N TYR A 175 -11.62 -19.77 4.38
CA TYR A 175 -12.84 -18.99 4.14
C TYR A 175 -13.47 -18.42 5.41
N PHE A 176 -13.40 -19.15 6.52
CA PHE A 176 -13.90 -18.67 7.81
C PHE A 176 -13.20 -17.38 8.24
N TRP A 177 -11.87 -17.32 8.15
CA TRP A 177 -11.09 -16.14 8.52
C TRP A 177 -11.28 -14.99 7.55
N VAL A 178 -11.47 -15.27 6.25
CA VAL A 178 -11.82 -14.25 5.26
C VAL A 178 -13.13 -13.57 5.62
N ILE A 179 -14.17 -14.37 5.92
CA ILE A 179 -15.47 -13.84 6.31
C ILE A 179 -15.37 -13.07 7.63
N ALA A 180 -14.70 -13.62 8.63
CA ALA A 180 -14.49 -12.95 9.92
C ALA A 180 -13.80 -11.59 9.76
N ALA A 181 -12.74 -11.51 8.97
CA ALA A 181 -12.02 -10.27 8.71
C ALA A 181 -12.90 -9.23 7.98
N ILE A 182 -13.70 -9.66 6.99
CA ILE A 182 -14.65 -8.78 6.30
C ILE A 182 -15.71 -8.25 7.28
N VAL A 183 -16.29 -9.12 8.11
CA VAL A 183 -17.29 -8.74 9.10
C VAL A 183 -16.72 -7.70 10.06
N ILE A 184 -15.51 -7.88 10.56
CA ILE A 184 -14.83 -6.92 11.43
C ILE A 184 -14.64 -5.57 10.72
N GLY A 185 -14.16 -5.56 9.49
CA GLY A 185 -14.03 -4.34 8.70
C GLY A 185 -15.38 -3.59 8.54
N VAL A 186 -16.47 -4.31 8.25
CA VAL A 186 -17.82 -3.74 8.14
C VAL A 186 -18.32 -3.21 9.48
N ILE A 187 -18.08 -3.91 10.58
CA ILE A 187 -18.45 -3.45 11.92
C ILE A 187 -17.73 -2.13 12.25
N VAL A 188 -16.42 -2.05 12.05
CA VAL A 188 -15.63 -0.83 12.29
C VAL A 188 -16.14 0.33 11.44
N TYR A 189 -16.38 0.10 10.15
CA TYR A 189 -16.93 1.12 9.25
C TYR A 189 -18.26 1.68 9.73
N ARG A 190 -19.19 0.81 10.16
CA ARG A 190 -20.51 1.19 10.66
C ARG A 190 -20.43 1.87 12.02
N TYR A 191 -19.58 1.37 12.92
CA TYR A 191 -19.40 1.93 14.26
C TYR A 191 -18.94 3.39 14.19
N LEU A 192 -17.88 3.66 13.41
CA LEU A 192 -17.36 5.02 13.22
C LEU A 192 -18.39 5.96 12.57
N GLY A 193 -19.27 5.43 11.70
CA GLY A 193 -20.36 6.22 11.14
C GLY A 193 -21.45 6.60 12.14
N LYS A 194 -21.72 5.72 13.09
CA LYS A 194 -22.73 5.98 14.16
C LYS A 194 -22.25 7.04 15.15
N GLU A 195 -21.00 6.98 15.55
CA GLU A 195 -20.41 8.00 16.44
C GLU A 195 -20.46 9.40 15.84
N GLU A 196 -20.18 9.54 14.54
CA GLU A 196 -20.27 10.83 13.84
C GLU A 196 -21.68 11.43 13.89
N THR A 197 -22.71 10.60 13.71
CA THR A 197 -24.11 11.05 13.73
C THR A 197 -24.52 11.52 15.12
N THR A 198 -24.08 10.82 16.16
CA THR A 198 -24.36 11.15 17.57
C THR A 198 -23.65 12.44 17.95
N SER A 199 -22.37 12.59 17.63
CA SER A 199 -21.58 13.80 17.93
C SER A 199 -22.13 15.05 17.23
N SER A 200 -22.58 14.93 15.99
CA SER A 200 -23.20 16.04 15.27
C SER A 200 -24.54 16.47 15.88
N ALA A 201 -25.36 15.50 16.29
CA ALA A 201 -26.64 15.77 16.94
C ALA A 201 -26.47 16.41 18.33
N ASP A 202 -25.44 16.02 19.08
CA ASP A 202 -25.16 16.61 20.39
C ASP A 202 -24.60 18.04 20.27
N LEU A 203 -23.77 18.31 19.27
CA LEU A 203 -23.30 19.68 18.95
C LEU A 203 -24.47 20.59 18.58
N GLU A 204 -25.39 20.12 17.74
CA GLU A 204 -26.56 20.86 17.32
C GLU A 204 -27.49 21.19 18.54
N ARG A 205 -27.70 20.21 19.42
CA ARG A 205 -28.46 20.41 20.67
C ARG A 205 -27.76 21.40 21.59
N HIS A 206 -26.43 21.40 21.64
CA HIS A 206 -25.68 22.35 22.51
C HIS A 206 -25.77 23.77 21.95
N CYS A 207 -25.65 23.95 20.63
CA CYS A 207 -25.82 25.23 19.97
C CYS A 207 -27.24 25.81 20.16
N LEU A 208 -28.27 24.97 20.13
CA LEU A 208 -29.67 25.40 20.34
C LEU A 208 -29.99 25.74 21.81
N ARG A 209 -29.21 25.20 22.77
CA ARG A 209 -29.41 25.48 24.22
C ARG A 209 -28.68 26.70 24.74
N THR A 210 -27.72 27.24 24.00
CA THR A 210 -27.06 28.51 24.33
C THR A 210 -27.78 29.68 23.65
N PRO A 211 -28.76 30.35 24.26
CA PRO A 211 -29.30 31.58 23.70
C PRO A 211 -28.17 32.60 23.69
N HIS A 212 -27.86 33.12 22.51
CA HIS A 212 -26.96 34.26 22.36
C HIS A 212 -27.55 35.46 23.13
N ASN A 213 -27.13 35.64 24.36
CA ASN A 213 -27.27 36.92 25.03
C ASN A 213 -26.27 37.91 24.39
N PHE A 214 -26.60 38.37 23.17
CA PHE A 214 -26.04 39.60 22.68
C PHE A 214 -26.96 40.74 23.21
N THR A 215 -26.70 41.19 24.40
CA THR A 215 -27.19 42.49 24.84
C THR A 215 -26.05 43.49 24.79
N SER A 216 -26.19 44.41 23.81
CA SER A 216 -25.67 45.78 23.69
C SER A 216 -24.39 46.13 24.42
#